data_d811d63c2e932dcb421f3ae8bc9b423f
#
_entry.id   d811d63c2e932dcb421f3ae8bc9b423f
#
_cell.length_a   1.000
_cell.length_b   1.000
_cell.length_c   1.000
_cell.angle_alpha   90.00
_cell.angle_beta   90.00
_cell.angle_gamma   90.00
#
_symmetry.space_group_name_H-M   'P 1'
#
loop_
_entity.id
_entity.type
_entity.pdbx_description
1 polymer ?
#
loop_
_entity_poly.entity_id
_entity_poly.type
_entity_poly.pdbx_seq_one_letter_code
_entity_poly.pdbx_strand_id
1 'polypeptide(L)'
;MTTRRAFRWPSLLTPNGRGIAFGGDYNPDQWPEETLDEDIHLMTQAGVNTVALAIFSWDRIEPREGEFTFEWLDHVIDKLGAAGIAVDLASATATAPLWLYERHPEVL
;
A
#
# COMPACT_ATOMS: atom_id res chain seq x y z
N MET A 1 1.79 9.35 42.10
CA MET A 1 1.58 10.36 41.04
C MET A 1 1.62 9.69 39.69
N THR A 2 0.48 9.62 39.01
CA THR A 2 0.39 8.99 37.69
C THR A 2 0.87 9.99 36.64
N THR A 3 2.00 9.67 36.03
CA THR A 3 2.45 10.43 34.86
C THR A 3 1.50 10.15 33.69
N ARG A 4 0.80 11.15 33.24
CA ARG A 4 0.06 11.05 31.98
C ARG A 4 1.04 10.71 30.87
N ARG A 5 0.88 9.54 30.25
CA ARG A 5 1.56 9.26 29.01
C ARG A 5 1.07 10.26 27.96
N ALA A 6 1.98 11.06 27.44
CA ALA A 6 1.68 11.87 26.28
C ALA A 6 1.25 10.94 25.14
N PHE A 7 0.13 11.25 24.51
CA PHE A 7 -0.32 10.52 23.34
C PHE A 7 0.73 10.68 22.23
N ARG A 8 1.23 9.56 21.73
CA ARG A 8 2.15 9.54 20.59
C ARG A 8 1.48 8.89 19.40
N TRP A 9 1.50 9.58 18.29
CA TRP A 9 1.12 8.97 17.04
C TRP A 9 2.06 7.81 16.71
N PRO A 10 1.54 6.68 16.21
CA PRO A 10 2.39 5.60 15.75
C PRO A 10 3.38 6.11 14.70
N SER A 11 4.65 5.75 14.84
CA SER A 11 5.70 6.16 13.89
C SER A 11 5.46 5.66 12.46
N LEU A 12 4.60 4.67 12.31
CA LEU A 12 4.19 4.14 11.00
C LEU A 12 3.32 5.13 10.20
N LEU A 13 2.62 6.04 10.88
CA LEU A 13 1.77 7.04 10.22
C LEU A 13 2.55 8.30 9.83
N THR A 14 3.61 8.59 10.55
CA THR A 14 4.50 9.73 10.27
C THR A 14 5.93 9.25 10.40
N PRO A 15 6.58 8.85 9.32
CA PRO A 15 7.98 8.46 9.36
C PRO A 15 8.82 9.54 10.04
N ASN A 16 9.69 9.12 10.98
CA ASN A 16 10.45 10.01 11.87
C ASN A 16 9.63 10.72 12.95
N GLY A 17 8.37 10.38 13.15
CA GLY A 17 7.52 10.94 14.21
C GLY A 17 7.27 12.43 14.11
N ARG A 18 7.43 13.01 12.92
CA ARG A 18 7.31 14.47 12.71
C ARG A 18 6.43 14.78 11.51
N GLY A 19 5.63 15.84 11.64
CA GLY A 19 4.84 16.40 10.57
C GLY A 19 3.51 15.68 10.34
N ILE A 20 2.89 16.06 9.25
CA ILE A 20 1.59 15.57 8.82
C ILE A 20 1.80 14.41 7.84
N ALA A 21 0.99 13.35 7.96
CA ALA A 21 0.95 12.32 6.95
C ALA A 21 0.43 12.93 5.65
N PHE A 22 1.24 12.86 4.61
CA PHE A 22 0.96 13.45 3.30
C PHE A 22 1.21 12.43 2.20
N GLY A 23 0.21 12.19 1.39
CA GLY A 23 0.30 11.24 0.28
C GLY A 23 -1.07 10.97 -0.33
N GLY A 24 -1.17 9.91 -1.09
CA GLY A 24 -2.40 9.50 -1.78
C GLY A 24 -2.39 8.02 -2.09
N ASP A 25 -3.31 7.61 -2.94
CA ASP A 25 -3.39 6.24 -3.41
C ASP A 25 -2.24 5.94 -4.38
N TYR A 26 -1.65 4.76 -4.24
CA TYR A 26 -0.58 4.31 -5.11
C TYR A 26 -0.85 2.88 -5.60
N ASN A 27 -0.86 2.70 -6.92
CA ASN A 27 -1.21 1.44 -7.59
C ASN A 27 -0.09 1.03 -8.56
N PRO A 28 1.07 0.59 -8.05
CA PRO A 28 2.22 0.24 -8.90
C PRO A 28 2.06 -1.08 -9.66
N ASP A 29 1.03 -1.86 -9.38
CA ASP A 29 0.74 -3.12 -10.07
C ASP A 29 0.48 -2.95 -11.57
N GLN A 30 0.16 -1.73 -12.01
CA GLN A 30 -0.13 -1.41 -13.41
C GLN A 30 1.11 -1.01 -14.21
N TRP A 31 2.27 -0.91 -13.57
CA TRP A 31 3.48 -0.35 -14.15
C TRP A 31 4.67 -1.31 -14.02
N PRO A 32 5.68 -1.22 -14.93
CA PRO A 32 6.90 -2.01 -14.79
C PRO A 32 7.74 -1.58 -13.59
N GLU A 33 8.70 -2.42 -13.20
CA GLU A 33 9.56 -2.25 -12.03
C GLU A 33 10.34 -0.91 -12.07
N GLU A 34 10.80 -0.51 -13.25
CA GLU A 34 11.55 0.75 -13.41
C GLU A 34 10.72 1.97 -13.00
N THR A 35 9.42 1.90 -13.24
CA THR A 35 8.49 2.97 -12.86
C THR A 35 8.37 3.09 -11.35
N LEU A 36 8.43 1.98 -10.63
CA LEU A 36 8.39 2.00 -9.16
C LEU A 36 9.54 2.83 -8.58
N ASP A 37 10.75 2.64 -9.06
CA ASP A 37 11.93 3.38 -8.58
C ASP A 37 11.81 4.88 -8.89
N GLU A 38 11.35 5.22 -10.09
CA GLU A 38 11.12 6.61 -10.48
C GLU A 38 10.01 7.26 -9.64
N ASP A 39 8.91 6.55 -9.44
CA ASP A 39 7.79 7.04 -8.64
C ASP A 39 8.22 7.32 -7.20
N ILE A 40 8.98 6.42 -6.58
CA ILE A 40 9.50 6.60 -5.23
C ILE A 40 10.40 7.84 -5.15
N HIS A 41 11.25 8.05 -6.16
CA HIS A 41 12.11 9.22 -6.24
C HIS A 41 11.27 10.51 -6.30
N LEU A 42 10.26 10.54 -7.16
CA LEU A 42 9.37 11.70 -7.32
C LEU A 42 8.53 11.95 -6.05
N MET A 43 8.01 10.90 -5.44
CA MET A 43 7.28 11.01 -4.18
C MET A 43 8.15 11.59 -3.07
N THR A 44 9.39 11.13 -2.97
CA THR A 44 10.35 11.65 -1.98
C THR A 44 10.62 13.14 -2.21
N GLN A 45 10.81 13.55 -3.46
CA GLN A 45 11.01 14.97 -3.80
C GLN A 45 9.78 15.82 -3.46
N ALA A 46 8.58 15.27 -3.62
CA ALA A 46 7.34 15.99 -3.33
C ALA A 46 7.00 16.03 -1.83
N GLY A 47 7.76 15.32 -0.99
CA GLY A 47 7.51 15.27 0.45
C GLY A 47 6.44 14.25 0.86
N VAL A 48 6.09 13.30 -0.02
CA VAL A 48 5.18 12.20 0.30
C VAL A 48 5.82 11.31 1.35
N ASN A 49 5.09 11.03 2.42
CA ASN A 49 5.56 10.18 3.53
C ASN A 49 4.62 9.02 3.85
N THR A 50 3.48 8.93 3.17
CA THR A 50 2.53 7.83 3.34
C THR A 50 1.76 7.60 2.04
N VAL A 51 1.44 6.35 1.74
CA VAL A 51 0.60 5.99 0.60
C VAL A 51 -0.41 4.93 0.99
N ALA A 52 -1.62 5.01 0.42
CA ALA A 52 -2.58 3.92 0.47
C ALA A 52 -2.25 2.97 -0.69
N LEU A 53 -1.92 1.72 -0.37
CA LEU A 53 -1.35 0.76 -1.31
C LEU A 53 -2.31 -0.39 -1.58
N ALA A 54 -2.32 -0.86 -2.82
CA ALA A 54 -2.97 -2.09 -3.26
C ALA A 54 -4.51 -2.07 -3.21
N ILE A 55 -5.14 -0.92 -3.29
CA ILE A 55 -6.61 -0.77 -3.21
C ILE A 55 -7.32 -1.60 -4.29
N PHE A 56 -6.74 -1.72 -5.48
CA PHE A 56 -7.32 -2.39 -6.64
C PHE A 56 -6.58 -3.68 -7.03
N SER A 57 -5.74 -4.21 -6.15
CA SER A 57 -4.78 -5.27 -6.50
C SER A 57 -5.24 -6.68 -6.14
N TRP A 58 -6.53 -6.92 -5.95
CA TRP A 58 -7.03 -8.24 -5.55
C TRP A 58 -6.66 -9.32 -6.57
N ASP A 59 -6.81 -9.05 -7.87
CA ASP A 59 -6.46 -10.00 -8.93
C ASP A 59 -4.97 -10.38 -8.94
N ARG A 60 -4.10 -9.47 -8.52
CA ARG A 60 -2.67 -9.73 -8.43
C ARG A 60 -2.29 -10.51 -7.17
N ILE A 61 -2.97 -10.22 -6.07
CA ILE A 61 -2.73 -10.90 -4.79
C ILE A 61 -3.33 -12.31 -4.81
N GLU A 62 -4.51 -12.46 -5.41
CA GLU A 62 -5.21 -13.74 -5.54
C GLU A 62 -5.59 -13.95 -7.00
N PRO A 63 -4.63 -14.35 -7.86
CA PRO A 63 -4.89 -14.54 -9.29
C PRO A 63 -5.84 -15.69 -9.58
N ARG A 64 -5.96 -16.66 -8.65
CA ARG A 64 -6.93 -17.75 -8.67
C ARG A 64 -7.49 -17.93 -7.27
N GLU A 65 -8.72 -18.40 -7.17
CA GLU A 65 -9.38 -18.62 -5.90
C GLU A 65 -8.54 -19.48 -4.96
N GLY A 66 -8.20 -18.94 -3.80
CA GLY A 66 -7.40 -19.61 -2.78
C GLY A 66 -5.89 -19.62 -3.02
N GLU A 67 -5.41 -19.10 -4.14
CA GLU A 67 -3.97 -19.01 -4.46
C GLU A 67 -3.48 -17.59 -4.26
N PHE A 68 -2.70 -17.35 -3.21
CA PHE A 68 -2.21 -16.03 -2.87
C PHE A 68 -0.75 -15.85 -3.27
N THR A 69 -0.43 -14.69 -3.85
CA THR A 69 0.92 -14.31 -4.25
C THR A 69 1.25 -12.94 -3.65
N PHE A 70 2.16 -12.92 -2.67
CA PHE A 70 2.51 -11.71 -1.92
C PHE A 70 3.91 -11.18 -2.25
N GLU A 71 4.74 -11.88 -3.01
CA GLU A 71 6.13 -11.49 -3.26
C GLU A 71 6.23 -10.08 -3.86
N TRP A 72 5.39 -9.78 -4.84
CA TRP A 72 5.32 -8.46 -5.43
C TRP A 72 4.98 -7.38 -4.40
N LEU A 73 3.95 -7.64 -3.58
CA LEU A 73 3.49 -6.69 -2.58
C LEU A 73 4.56 -6.44 -1.51
N ASP A 74 5.19 -7.50 -1.03
CA ASP A 74 6.29 -7.42 -0.06
C ASP A 74 7.43 -6.59 -0.61
N HIS A 75 7.80 -6.79 -1.89
CA HIS A 75 8.84 -6.04 -2.55
C HIS A 75 8.52 -4.54 -2.63
N VAL A 76 7.28 -4.18 -2.99
CA VAL A 76 6.84 -2.79 -3.04
C VAL A 76 6.87 -2.15 -1.65
N ILE A 77 6.36 -2.85 -0.64
CA ILE A 77 6.36 -2.37 0.74
C ILE A 77 7.78 -2.13 1.23
N ASP A 78 8.69 -3.05 0.96
CA ASP A 78 10.10 -2.93 1.36
C ASP A 78 10.77 -1.71 0.70
N LYS A 79 10.52 -1.50 -0.58
CA LYS A 79 11.07 -0.33 -1.29
C LYS A 79 10.51 0.99 -0.77
N LEU A 80 9.22 1.08 -0.53
CA LEU A 80 8.60 2.26 0.06
C LEU A 80 9.15 2.52 1.46
N GLY A 81 9.25 1.48 2.29
CA GLY A 81 9.79 1.58 3.64
C GLY A 81 11.25 2.06 3.66
N ALA A 82 12.08 1.56 2.73
CA ALA A 82 13.47 1.99 2.61
C ALA A 82 13.59 3.47 2.23
N ALA A 83 12.60 4.03 1.55
CA ALA A 83 12.53 5.45 1.20
C ALA A 83 11.88 6.31 2.30
N GLY A 84 11.48 5.73 3.41
CA GLY A 84 10.82 6.43 4.51
C GLY A 84 9.35 6.73 4.26
N ILE A 85 8.70 5.99 3.36
CA ILE A 85 7.28 6.15 3.04
C ILE A 85 6.49 5.07 3.79
N ALA A 86 5.58 5.50 4.66
CA ALA A 86 4.68 4.60 5.37
C ALA A 86 3.60 4.06 4.44
N VAL A 87 3.16 2.84 4.70
CA VAL A 87 2.14 2.17 3.87
C VAL A 87 0.86 1.98 4.67
N ASP A 88 -0.24 2.51 4.12
CA ASP A 88 -1.60 2.19 4.54
C ASP A 88 -2.10 1.07 3.61
N LEU A 89 -1.97 -0.17 4.08
CA LEU A 89 -2.26 -1.34 3.25
C LEU A 89 -3.76 -1.58 3.17
N ALA A 90 -4.29 -1.49 1.96
CA ALA A 90 -5.69 -1.74 1.69
C ALA A 90 -6.02 -3.25 1.65
N SER A 91 -7.29 -3.57 1.89
CA SER A 91 -7.81 -4.94 1.75
C SER A 91 -7.94 -5.40 0.28
N ALA A 92 -7.65 -4.53 -0.67
CA ALA A 92 -7.68 -4.76 -2.12
C ALA A 92 -9.08 -5.09 -2.68
N THR A 93 -10.13 -4.82 -1.95
CA THR A 93 -11.50 -5.22 -2.30
C THR A 93 -12.29 -4.20 -3.13
N ALA A 94 -11.65 -3.11 -3.55
CA ALA A 94 -12.32 -2.07 -4.35
C ALA A 94 -12.67 -2.56 -5.77
N THR A 95 -11.90 -3.51 -6.30
CA THR A 95 -12.16 -4.14 -7.60
C THR A 95 -11.97 -5.64 -7.47
N ALA A 96 -13.02 -6.40 -7.76
CA ALA A 96 -12.96 -7.85 -7.71
C ALA A 96 -12.23 -8.42 -8.93
N PRO A 97 -11.51 -9.53 -8.79
CA PRO A 97 -10.87 -10.19 -9.92
C PRO A 97 -11.90 -10.84 -10.85
N LEU A 98 -11.53 -10.98 -12.13
CA LEU A 98 -12.42 -11.57 -13.13
C LEU A 98 -12.89 -12.97 -12.76
N TRP A 99 -12.00 -13.79 -12.17
CA TRP A 99 -12.35 -15.17 -11.78
C TRP A 99 -13.51 -15.20 -10.78
N LEU A 100 -13.70 -14.16 -9.94
CA LEU A 100 -14.81 -14.11 -9.00
C LEU A 100 -16.15 -14.05 -9.73
N TYR A 101 -16.25 -13.22 -10.76
CA TYR A 101 -17.48 -13.12 -11.56
C TYR A 101 -17.74 -14.36 -12.39
N GLU A 102 -16.69 -15.00 -12.89
CA GLU A 102 -16.80 -16.23 -13.68
C GLU A 102 -17.24 -17.43 -12.86
N ARG A 103 -16.71 -17.56 -11.66
CA ARG A 103 -16.99 -18.71 -10.77
C ARG A 103 -18.16 -18.49 -9.84
N HIS A 104 -18.49 -17.26 -9.55
CA HIS A 104 -19.53 -16.84 -8.62
C HIS A 104 -20.40 -15.75 -9.25
N PRO A 105 -21.14 -16.05 -10.32
CA PRO A 105 -21.95 -15.04 -11.03
C PRO A 105 -23.05 -14.43 -10.15
N GLU A 106 -23.39 -15.05 -9.05
CA GLU A 106 -24.37 -14.54 -8.08
C GLU A 106 -23.93 -13.27 -7.38
N VAL A 107 -22.63 -12.91 -7.45
CA VAL A 107 -22.11 -11.67 -6.83
C VAL A 107 -22.28 -10.43 -7.71
N LEU A 108 -22.71 -10.60 -8.95
CA LEU A 108 -22.93 -9.49 -9.87
C LEU A 108 -24.17 -8.66 -9.48
#